data_1654c8798278fabd787f956b4ab3d2b0
#
_entry.id   1654c8798278fabd787f956b4ab3d2b0
#
_cell.length_a   1.000
_cell.length_b   1.000
_cell.length_c   1.000
_cell.angle_alpha   90.00
_cell.angle_beta   90.00
_cell.angle_gamma   90.00
#
_symmetry.space_group_name_H-M   'P 1'
#
loop_
_entity.id
_entity.type
_entity.pdbx_description
1 polymer ?
#
loop_
_entity_poly.entity_id
_entity_poly.type
_entity_poly.pdbx_seq_one_letter_code
_entity_poly.pdbx_strand_id
1 'polypeptide(L)'
;MSSSAGLLTVKALFRERALHDIRVTLTRPPVTRLFIGQLPDAVTKTVPYLFTLCAHAQRTAAEAAVTAALGEAPRAFDSTELWLEVLHENFWRLLLDWPPALGLRPEKEAFIAWRNARQGGDCLAVTQNLLHQSLRPMAEKCLEMLVDRSTDEVAPDDGDLEIPAAAPLAPQAWLDYWQGTSAQMPALPVPTSIRAVFLARLAETLAAVDALAGGAPFPVASAGEDGWGVGQTLTARGVLTHAVHVVEGKVANYRVQAPTDSFFADATALSSLLGNLRFASLDQARQGLNRAILALDPCLPHVAEVVDA
;
A
#
# COMPACT_ATOMS: atom_id res chain seq x y z
N MET A 1 20.77 15.70 -7.07
CA MET A 1 19.76 15.38 -8.11
C MET A 1 18.42 15.22 -7.39
N SER A 2 17.46 16.14 -7.57
CA SER A 2 16.14 15.96 -6.96
C SER A 2 15.44 14.80 -7.66
N SER A 3 15.04 13.77 -6.90
CA SER A 3 14.31 12.62 -7.41
C SER A 3 12.98 13.10 -8.00
N SER A 4 12.76 12.86 -9.29
CA SER A 4 11.49 13.16 -9.97
C SER A 4 10.31 12.34 -9.45
N ALA A 5 10.58 11.31 -8.64
CA ALA A 5 9.58 10.38 -8.10
C ALA A 5 9.04 10.77 -6.71
N GLY A 6 9.60 11.79 -6.09
CA GLY A 6 9.33 12.11 -4.68
C GLY A 6 10.27 11.39 -3.72
N LEU A 7 10.16 11.73 -2.43
CA LEU A 7 11.02 11.16 -1.37
C LEU A 7 10.26 11.14 -0.04
N LEU A 8 10.34 10.03 0.66
CA LEU A 8 9.97 9.92 2.07
C LEU A 8 11.24 10.01 2.91
N THR A 9 11.27 10.92 3.87
CA THR A 9 12.34 11.02 4.87
C THR A 9 11.76 10.77 6.26
N VAL A 10 12.36 9.84 6.98
CA VAL A 10 12.00 9.53 8.37
C VAL A 10 13.22 9.73 9.25
N LYS A 11 13.09 10.53 10.31
CA LYS A 11 14.14 10.78 11.31
C LYS A 11 13.62 10.42 12.68
N ALA A 12 14.48 9.83 13.52
CA ALA A 12 14.16 9.50 14.90
C ALA A 12 15.40 9.65 15.80
N LEU A 13 15.18 9.87 17.09
CA LEU A 13 16.22 9.88 18.11
C LEU A 13 16.18 8.54 18.88
N PHE A 14 17.34 7.93 19.06
CA PHE A 14 17.49 6.76 19.93
C PHE A 14 17.93 7.20 21.32
N ARG A 15 17.10 7.00 22.31
CA ARG A 15 17.36 7.30 23.71
C ARG A 15 16.62 6.31 24.59
N GLU A 16 17.21 5.94 25.74
CA GLU A 16 16.56 5.08 26.72
C GLU A 16 16.02 3.77 26.13
N ARG A 17 16.78 3.18 25.19
CA ARG A 17 16.41 1.93 24.48
C ARG A 17 15.14 2.05 23.62
N ALA A 18 14.68 3.24 23.28
CA ALA A 18 13.50 3.49 22.47
C ALA A 18 13.75 4.53 21.39
N LEU A 19 12.85 4.58 20.39
CA LEU A 19 12.84 5.64 19.38
C LEU A 19 11.90 6.75 19.83
N HIS A 20 12.41 7.99 19.77
CA HIS A 20 11.72 9.21 20.16
C HIS A 20 11.75 10.23 19.02
N ASP A 21 10.90 11.24 19.11
CA ASP A 21 10.86 12.40 18.19
C ASP A 21 10.83 11.98 16.72
N ILE A 22 10.02 10.97 16.40
CA ILE A 22 9.86 10.47 15.02
C ILE A 22 9.27 11.59 14.18
N ARG A 23 10.00 11.97 13.12
CA ARG A 23 9.57 12.99 12.16
C ARG A 23 9.48 12.40 10.77
N VAL A 24 8.36 12.65 10.12
CA VAL A 24 8.08 12.19 8.76
C VAL A 24 7.99 13.41 7.84
N THR A 25 8.65 13.32 6.71
CA THR A 25 8.54 14.30 5.63
C THR A 25 8.30 13.57 4.33
N LEU A 26 7.10 13.73 3.76
CA LEU A 26 6.72 13.16 2.48
C LEU A 26 6.69 14.26 1.42
N THR A 27 7.63 14.20 0.48
CA THR A 27 7.69 15.14 -0.65
C THR A 27 7.23 14.42 -1.90
N ARG A 28 6.22 14.97 -2.58
CA ARG A 28 5.74 14.47 -3.88
C ARG A 28 5.72 15.60 -4.91
N PRO A 29 6.14 15.36 -6.16
CA PRO A 29 5.89 16.31 -7.24
C PRO A 29 4.39 16.45 -7.47
N PRO A 30 3.88 17.65 -7.75
CA PRO A 30 2.44 17.90 -7.94
C PRO A 30 1.96 17.46 -9.34
N VAL A 31 2.21 16.18 -9.70
CA VAL A 31 1.93 15.65 -11.04
C VAL A 31 0.44 15.72 -11.43
N THR A 32 -0.47 15.72 -10.45
CA THR A 32 -1.91 15.85 -10.69
C THR A 32 -2.29 17.18 -11.33
N ARG A 33 -1.47 18.23 -11.18
CA ARG A 33 -1.68 19.53 -11.85
C ARG A 33 -1.58 19.46 -13.36
N LEU A 34 -0.92 18.44 -13.92
CA LEU A 34 -0.83 18.21 -15.36
C LEU A 34 -2.20 17.97 -16.02
N PHE A 35 -3.18 17.54 -15.24
CA PHE A 35 -4.52 17.23 -15.73
C PHE A 35 -5.45 18.45 -15.78
N ILE A 36 -5.14 19.53 -15.07
CA ILE A 36 -6.01 20.71 -15.00
C ILE A 36 -6.13 21.35 -16.41
N GLY A 37 -7.38 21.56 -16.83
CA GLY A 37 -7.72 22.09 -18.16
C GLY A 37 -7.70 21.05 -19.28
N GLN A 38 -7.27 19.80 -19.02
CA GLN A 38 -7.27 18.70 -19.99
C GLN A 38 -8.68 18.07 -20.12
N LEU A 39 -8.87 17.30 -21.18
CA LEU A 39 -10.04 16.43 -21.31
C LEU A 39 -9.95 15.26 -20.30
N PRO A 40 -11.08 14.77 -19.75
CA PRO A 40 -11.09 13.64 -18.81
C PRO A 40 -10.36 12.39 -19.33
N ASP A 41 -10.46 12.08 -20.61
CA ASP A 41 -9.74 10.96 -21.26
C ASP A 41 -8.21 11.09 -21.18
N ALA A 42 -7.66 12.29 -21.08
CA ALA A 42 -6.22 12.48 -20.91
C ALA A 42 -5.73 11.94 -19.56
N VAL A 43 -6.58 12.01 -18.52
CA VAL A 43 -6.28 11.47 -17.17
C VAL A 43 -6.09 9.97 -17.28
N THR A 44 -7.09 9.24 -17.76
CA THR A 44 -7.09 7.77 -17.81
C THR A 44 -5.95 7.20 -18.65
N LYS A 45 -5.58 7.92 -19.73
CA LYS A 45 -4.45 7.54 -20.60
C LYS A 45 -3.08 7.81 -19.98
N THR A 46 -2.95 8.84 -19.13
CA THR A 46 -1.64 9.31 -18.63
C THR A 46 -1.30 8.76 -17.25
N VAL A 47 -2.28 8.56 -16.38
CA VAL A 47 -2.11 8.10 -15.00
C VAL A 47 -1.23 6.85 -14.88
N PRO A 48 -1.35 5.79 -15.70
CA PRO A 48 -0.52 4.60 -15.60
C PRO A 48 0.97 4.83 -15.84
N TYR A 49 1.32 5.87 -16.57
CA TYR A 49 2.72 6.24 -16.84
C TYR A 49 3.35 7.11 -15.74
N LEU A 50 2.51 7.77 -14.94
CA LEU A 50 2.95 8.58 -13.80
C LEU A 50 3.11 7.74 -12.52
N PHE A 51 2.32 6.68 -12.39
CA PHE A 51 2.25 5.83 -11.20
C PHE A 51 2.47 4.36 -11.58
N THR A 52 3.72 4.00 -11.84
CA THR A 52 4.09 2.76 -12.52
C THR A 52 4.07 1.50 -11.64
N LEU A 53 4.14 1.63 -10.30
CA LEU A 53 4.15 0.48 -9.39
C LEU A 53 2.82 -0.28 -9.35
N CYS A 54 1.70 0.47 -9.45
CA CYS A 54 0.33 -0.08 -9.46
C CYS A 54 -0.46 0.51 -10.63
N ALA A 55 0.08 0.39 -11.83
CA ALA A 55 -0.41 1.08 -13.02
C ALA A 55 -1.83 0.66 -13.43
N HIS A 56 -2.20 -0.60 -13.26
CA HIS A 56 -3.55 -1.11 -13.55
C HIS A 56 -4.57 -0.58 -12.52
N ALA A 57 -4.25 -0.66 -11.22
CA ALA A 57 -5.11 -0.09 -10.17
C ALA A 57 -5.28 1.42 -10.34
N GLN A 58 -4.20 2.14 -10.64
CA GLN A 58 -4.24 3.60 -10.89
C GLN A 58 -5.15 3.94 -12.08
N ARG A 59 -5.05 3.21 -13.19
CA ARG A 59 -5.92 3.39 -14.35
C ARG A 59 -7.38 3.12 -13.97
N THR A 60 -7.64 1.99 -13.32
CA THR A 60 -9.00 1.55 -12.97
C THR A 60 -9.68 2.55 -12.03
N ALA A 61 -8.99 3.02 -10.98
CA ALA A 61 -9.52 4.04 -10.07
C ALA A 61 -9.77 5.38 -10.79
N ALA A 62 -8.86 5.79 -11.69
CA ALA A 62 -9.03 7.00 -12.47
C ALA A 62 -10.20 6.91 -13.45
N GLU A 63 -10.38 5.78 -14.14
CA GLU A 63 -11.52 5.54 -15.04
C GLU A 63 -12.83 5.53 -14.26
N ALA A 64 -12.88 4.86 -13.09
CA ALA A 64 -14.05 4.88 -12.22
C ALA A 64 -14.42 6.29 -11.75
N ALA A 65 -13.42 7.13 -11.40
CA ALA A 65 -13.66 8.52 -11.04
C ALA A 65 -14.19 9.34 -12.21
N VAL A 66 -13.58 9.21 -13.40
CA VAL A 66 -13.97 9.96 -14.60
C VAL A 66 -15.38 9.59 -15.05
N THR A 67 -15.71 8.29 -15.12
CA THR A 67 -17.05 7.84 -15.54
C THR A 67 -18.11 8.30 -14.53
N ALA A 68 -17.82 8.27 -13.22
CA ALA A 68 -18.73 8.77 -12.19
C ALA A 68 -18.95 10.29 -12.31
N ALA A 69 -17.90 11.08 -12.58
CA ALA A 69 -18.03 12.53 -12.77
C ALA A 69 -18.85 12.91 -14.00
N LEU A 70 -18.82 12.08 -15.05
CA LEU A 70 -19.57 12.28 -16.29
C LEU A 70 -20.98 11.69 -16.25
N GLY A 71 -21.35 10.96 -15.18
CA GLY A 71 -22.61 10.24 -15.11
C GLY A 71 -22.70 9.06 -16.10
N GLU A 72 -21.55 8.54 -16.53
CA GLU A 72 -21.45 7.43 -17.48
C GLU A 72 -21.49 6.07 -16.76
N ALA A 73 -21.85 5.01 -17.49
CA ALA A 73 -21.76 3.65 -16.96
C ALA A 73 -20.29 3.26 -16.68
N PRO A 74 -20.03 2.47 -15.62
CA PRO A 74 -18.68 1.96 -15.32
C PRO A 74 -18.09 1.21 -16.52
N ARG A 75 -16.81 1.44 -16.80
CA ARG A 75 -16.09 0.72 -17.87
C ARG A 75 -15.66 -0.67 -17.36
N ALA A 76 -15.60 -1.61 -18.31
CA ALA A 76 -15.06 -2.95 -18.01
C ALA A 76 -13.55 -2.88 -17.78
N PHE A 77 -13.05 -3.69 -16.85
CA PHE A 77 -11.63 -3.84 -16.55
C PHE A 77 -11.26 -5.32 -16.42
N ASP A 78 -9.98 -5.62 -16.55
CA ASP A 78 -9.48 -7.00 -16.38
C ASP A 78 -9.16 -7.28 -14.91
N SER A 79 -10.03 -8.05 -14.26
CA SER A 79 -9.84 -8.47 -12.87
C SER A 79 -8.59 -9.34 -12.69
N THR A 80 -8.23 -10.15 -13.68
CA THR A 80 -7.05 -11.02 -13.62
C THR A 80 -5.77 -10.20 -13.56
N GLU A 81 -5.63 -9.17 -14.41
CA GLU A 81 -4.48 -8.27 -14.38
C GLU A 81 -4.35 -7.54 -13.04
N LEU A 82 -5.45 -7.10 -12.45
CA LEU A 82 -5.47 -6.43 -11.16
C LEU A 82 -5.07 -7.37 -10.01
N TRP A 83 -5.60 -8.60 -9.99
CA TRP A 83 -5.16 -9.61 -9.01
C TRP A 83 -3.68 -9.94 -9.16
N LEU A 84 -3.17 -10.07 -10.39
CA LEU A 84 -1.76 -10.34 -10.65
C LEU A 84 -0.87 -9.15 -10.28
N GLU A 85 -1.34 -7.91 -10.40
CA GLU A 85 -0.61 -6.71 -9.93
C GLU A 85 -0.48 -6.73 -8.41
N VAL A 86 -1.56 -6.99 -7.67
CA VAL A 86 -1.52 -7.12 -6.20
C VAL A 86 -0.60 -8.26 -5.76
N LEU A 87 -0.71 -9.43 -6.40
CA LEU A 87 0.15 -10.58 -6.11
C LEU A 87 1.62 -10.29 -6.41
N HIS A 88 1.93 -9.55 -7.48
CA HIS A 88 3.29 -9.16 -7.81
C HIS A 88 3.96 -8.35 -6.70
N GLU A 89 3.28 -7.32 -6.22
CA GLU A 89 3.79 -6.46 -5.15
C GLU A 89 3.89 -7.21 -3.82
N ASN A 90 2.90 -8.03 -3.47
CA ASN A 90 2.92 -8.81 -2.24
C ASN A 90 4.01 -9.88 -2.26
N PHE A 91 4.18 -10.61 -3.37
CA PHE A 91 5.28 -11.59 -3.50
C PHE A 91 6.64 -10.90 -3.46
N TRP A 92 6.78 -9.73 -4.09
CA TRP A 92 8.00 -8.94 -3.96
C TRP A 92 8.33 -8.67 -2.50
N ARG A 93 7.39 -8.10 -1.74
CA ARG A 93 7.59 -7.77 -0.32
C ARG A 93 7.88 -8.99 0.53
N LEU A 94 7.07 -10.04 0.40
CA LEU A 94 7.14 -11.22 1.25
C LEU A 94 8.34 -12.14 0.92
N LEU A 95 8.81 -12.18 -0.33
CA LEU A 95 9.91 -13.05 -0.75
C LEU A 95 11.25 -12.34 -0.89
N LEU A 96 11.27 -11.01 -1.17
CA LEU A 96 12.52 -10.30 -1.47
C LEU A 96 12.90 -9.26 -0.42
N ASP A 97 11.94 -8.57 0.21
CA ASP A 97 12.24 -7.46 1.11
C ASP A 97 12.18 -7.88 2.60
N TRP A 98 11.16 -8.62 3.00
CA TRP A 98 11.03 -9.09 4.38
C TRP A 98 12.14 -10.06 4.80
N PRO A 99 12.52 -11.09 4.02
CA PRO A 99 13.56 -12.02 4.44
C PRO A 99 14.88 -11.32 4.80
N PRO A 100 15.47 -10.45 3.95
CA PRO A 100 16.71 -9.75 4.31
C PRO A 100 16.56 -8.82 5.52
N ALA A 101 15.39 -8.17 5.70
CA ALA A 101 15.12 -7.33 6.86
C ALA A 101 15.13 -8.13 8.17
N LEU A 102 14.97 -9.44 8.10
CA LEU A 102 15.00 -10.40 9.21
C LEU A 102 16.26 -11.27 9.22
N GLY A 103 17.25 -11.00 8.35
CA GLY A 103 18.50 -11.78 8.27
C GLY A 103 18.37 -13.11 7.54
N LEU A 104 17.29 -13.30 6.78
CA LEU A 104 17.05 -14.49 5.95
C LEU A 104 17.46 -14.25 4.49
N ARG A 105 17.68 -15.33 3.73
CA ARG A 105 17.93 -15.22 2.29
C ARG A 105 16.62 -15.00 1.54
N PRO A 106 16.58 -14.05 0.55
CA PRO A 106 15.41 -13.86 -0.29
C PRO A 106 15.24 -15.00 -1.31
N GLU A 107 13.99 -15.27 -1.69
CA GLU A 107 13.59 -16.27 -2.71
C GLU A 107 13.56 -15.64 -4.13
N LYS A 108 14.70 -15.08 -4.54
CA LYS A 108 14.81 -14.29 -5.78
C LYS A 108 14.51 -15.09 -7.04
N GLU A 109 15.08 -16.28 -7.16
CA GLU A 109 14.95 -17.15 -8.32
C GLU A 109 13.49 -17.61 -8.50
N ALA A 110 12.83 -18.00 -7.41
CA ALA A 110 11.43 -18.40 -7.43
C ALA A 110 10.51 -17.24 -7.85
N PHE A 111 10.74 -16.05 -7.30
CA PHE A 111 10.00 -14.85 -7.68
C PHE A 111 10.18 -14.50 -9.16
N ILE A 112 11.42 -14.52 -9.68
CA ILE A 112 11.71 -14.22 -11.10
C ILE A 112 11.06 -15.24 -12.03
N ALA A 113 11.13 -16.53 -11.69
CA ALA A 113 10.49 -17.60 -12.46
C ALA A 113 8.98 -17.38 -12.56
N TRP A 114 8.31 -17.12 -11.43
CA TRP A 114 6.89 -16.77 -11.39
C TRP A 114 6.57 -15.51 -12.21
N ARG A 115 7.32 -14.44 -12.00
CA ARG A 115 7.11 -13.16 -12.70
C ARG A 115 7.15 -13.32 -14.22
N ASN A 116 8.05 -14.16 -14.74
CA ASN A 116 8.19 -14.41 -16.18
C ASN A 116 7.06 -15.31 -16.71
N ALA A 117 6.54 -16.22 -15.89
CA ALA A 117 5.53 -17.19 -16.29
C ALA A 117 4.06 -16.71 -16.09
N ARG A 118 3.83 -15.71 -15.21
CA ARG A 118 2.50 -15.28 -14.78
C ARG A 118 1.56 -14.78 -15.89
N GLN A 119 2.10 -14.35 -17.02
CA GLN A 119 1.31 -13.87 -18.18
C GLN A 119 0.99 -14.98 -19.17
N GLY A 120 1.44 -16.21 -18.92
CA GLY A 120 1.12 -17.38 -19.74
C GLY A 120 -0.20 -18.04 -19.38
N GLY A 121 -0.61 -19.04 -20.17
CA GLY A 121 -1.85 -19.78 -19.96
C GLY A 121 -1.96 -20.52 -18.62
N ASP A 122 -0.83 -20.78 -17.96
CA ASP A 122 -0.75 -21.50 -16.69
C ASP A 122 -0.53 -20.56 -15.47
N CYS A 123 -0.93 -19.29 -15.56
CA CYS A 123 -0.66 -18.29 -14.52
C CYS A 123 -1.13 -18.73 -13.12
N LEU A 124 -2.28 -19.40 -13.01
CA LEU A 124 -2.79 -19.92 -11.75
C LEU A 124 -1.89 -21.04 -11.19
N ALA A 125 -1.49 -22.00 -12.02
CA ALA A 125 -0.64 -23.11 -11.59
C ALA A 125 0.72 -22.62 -11.09
N VAL A 126 1.36 -21.68 -11.80
CA VAL A 126 2.66 -21.12 -11.36
C VAL A 126 2.49 -20.26 -10.10
N THR A 127 1.35 -19.60 -9.91
CA THR A 127 1.05 -18.82 -8.71
C THR A 127 0.86 -19.73 -7.49
N GLN A 128 0.09 -20.79 -7.63
CA GLN A 128 -0.10 -21.81 -6.58
C GLN A 128 1.22 -22.50 -6.22
N ASN A 129 2.04 -22.82 -7.23
CA ASN A 129 3.36 -23.41 -7.00
C ASN A 129 4.26 -22.48 -6.18
N LEU A 130 4.36 -21.19 -6.55
CA LEU A 130 5.13 -20.21 -5.79
C LEU A 130 4.62 -20.09 -4.35
N LEU A 131 3.29 -20.06 -4.18
CA LEU A 131 2.64 -20.00 -2.86
C LEU A 131 3.09 -21.17 -1.96
N HIS A 132 3.01 -22.39 -2.48
CA HIS A 132 3.26 -23.59 -1.66
C HIS A 132 4.74 -23.89 -1.48
N GLN A 133 5.57 -23.69 -2.50
CA GLN A 133 6.98 -24.09 -2.47
C GLN A 133 7.90 -23.01 -1.86
N SER A 134 7.53 -21.75 -1.95
CA SER A 134 8.39 -20.64 -1.52
C SER A 134 7.73 -19.74 -0.48
N LEU A 135 6.52 -19.22 -0.75
CA LEU A 135 5.93 -18.19 0.11
C LEU A 135 5.58 -18.73 1.50
N ARG A 136 4.83 -19.82 1.59
CA ARG A 136 4.43 -20.36 2.90
C ARG A 136 5.63 -20.71 3.79
N PRO A 137 6.66 -21.47 3.33
CA PRO A 137 7.83 -21.77 4.12
C PRO A 137 8.63 -20.51 4.52
N MET A 138 8.67 -19.49 3.65
CA MET A 138 9.36 -18.23 3.96
C MET A 138 8.58 -17.40 4.97
N ALA A 139 7.26 -17.33 4.84
CA ALA A 139 6.40 -16.59 5.76
C ALA A 139 6.46 -17.17 7.18
N GLU A 140 6.48 -18.49 7.33
CA GLU A 140 6.66 -19.17 8.62
C GLU A 140 7.98 -18.74 9.28
N LYS A 141 9.10 -18.79 8.55
CA LYS A 141 10.41 -18.34 9.06
C LYS A 141 10.41 -16.86 9.44
N CYS A 142 9.77 -16.00 8.60
CA CYS A 142 9.65 -14.58 8.92
C CYS A 142 8.84 -14.34 10.20
N LEU A 143 7.74 -15.07 10.40
CA LEU A 143 6.90 -14.96 11.59
C LEU A 143 7.62 -15.41 12.86
N GLU A 144 8.47 -16.45 12.79
CA GLU A 144 9.32 -16.86 13.90
C GLU A 144 10.33 -15.76 14.31
N MET A 145 10.78 -14.96 13.35
CA MET A 145 11.71 -13.84 13.59
C MET A 145 11.02 -12.54 14.01
N LEU A 146 9.73 -12.39 13.68
CA LEU A 146 8.89 -11.24 14.02
C LEU A 146 8.21 -11.40 15.40
N VAL A 147 8.84 -12.10 16.34
CA VAL A 147 8.37 -12.09 17.73
C VAL A 147 8.61 -10.69 18.28
N ASP A 148 7.54 -10.00 18.64
CA ASP A 148 7.61 -8.73 19.37
C ASP A 148 8.21 -9.03 20.75
N ARG A 149 9.53 -8.99 20.88
CA ARG A 149 10.23 -9.06 22.16
C ARG A 149 10.11 -7.71 22.86
N SER A 150 8.95 -7.44 23.43
CA SER A 150 8.87 -6.50 24.53
C SER A 150 9.42 -7.23 25.75
N THR A 151 10.64 -6.82 26.20
CA THR A 151 11.22 -7.06 27.54
C THR A 151 10.57 -8.16 28.39
N ASP A 152 11.34 -9.19 28.77
CA ASP A 152 11.27 -10.08 29.96
C ASP A 152 9.91 -10.59 30.49
N GLU A 153 8.78 -10.20 29.96
CA GLU A 153 7.46 -10.69 30.37
C GLU A 153 6.73 -11.27 29.14
N VAL A 154 6.34 -12.53 29.28
CA VAL A 154 5.39 -13.33 28.49
C VAL A 154 5.01 -12.74 27.14
N ALA A 155 5.46 -13.40 26.06
CA ALA A 155 4.94 -13.10 24.72
C ALA A 155 3.39 -13.07 24.78
N PRO A 156 2.73 -12.02 24.29
CA PRO A 156 1.27 -12.05 24.18
C PRO A 156 0.89 -13.28 23.36
N ASP A 157 -0.06 -14.05 23.87
CA ASP A 157 -0.63 -15.19 23.18
C ASP A 157 -1.08 -14.75 21.78
N ASP A 158 -0.70 -15.48 20.73
CA ASP A 158 -1.06 -15.16 19.33
C ASP A 158 -2.59 -15.01 19.12
N GLY A 159 -3.40 -15.38 20.12
CA GLY A 159 -4.85 -15.21 20.13
C GLY A 159 -5.35 -13.77 20.24
N ASP A 160 -4.52 -12.82 20.70
CA ASP A 160 -4.90 -11.41 20.90
C ASP A 160 -4.35 -10.44 19.82
N LEU A 161 -3.66 -10.95 18.78
CA LEU A 161 -3.17 -10.15 17.68
C LEU A 161 -4.34 -9.79 16.76
N GLU A 162 -4.88 -8.59 16.92
CA GLU A 162 -5.86 -8.05 16.00
C GLU A 162 -5.19 -7.81 14.63
N ILE A 163 -5.50 -8.69 13.66
CA ILE A 163 -5.06 -8.49 12.27
C ILE A 163 -5.84 -7.31 11.71
N PRO A 164 -5.17 -6.24 11.26
CA PRO A 164 -5.86 -5.09 10.69
C PRO A 164 -6.78 -5.53 9.54
N ALA A 165 -8.06 -5.25 9.65
CA ALA A 165 -8.99 -5.49 8.55
C ALA A 165 -8.66 -4.55 7.39
N ALA A 166 -8.78 -5.05 6.15
CA ALA A 166 -8.69 -4.21 4.97
C ALA A 166 -9.75 -3.09 5.05
N ALA A 167 -9.34 -1.84 4.78
CA ALA A 167 -10.28 -0.74 4.75
C ALA A 167 -11.32 -0.98 3.64
N PRO A 168 -12.63 -0.78 3.91
CA PRO A 168 -13.65 -0.93 2.90
C PRO A 168 -13.55 0.19 1.86
N LEU A 169 -14.01 -0.09 0.62
CA LEU A 169 -14.21 0.95 -0.38
C LEU A 169 -15.39 1.84 0.07
N ALA A 170 -15.16 3.13 0.17
CA ALA A 170 -16.13 4.13 0.63
C ALA A 170 -16.05 5.40 -0.23
N PRO A 171 -16.32 5.31 -1.55
CA PRO A 171 -16.14 6.45 -2.46
C PRO A 171 -17.04 7.63 -2.10
N GLN A 172 -18.25 7.40 -1.55
CA GLN A 172 -19.14 8.48 -1.15
C GLN A 172 -18.53 9.33 -0.04
N ALA A 173 -17.91 8.73 0.97
CA ALA A 173 -17.27 9.47 2.06
C ALA A 173 -16.13 10.38 1.57
N TRP A 174 -15.39 9.93 0.54
CA TRP A 174 -14.36 10.75 -0.11
C TRP A 174 -14.94 11.84 -1.00
N LEU A 175 -16.08 11.57 -1.68
CA LEU A 175 -16.81 12.56 -2.45
C LEU A 175 -17.27 13.69 -1.54
N ASP A 176 -17.93 13.37 -0.43
CA ASP A 176 -18.42 14.33 0.58
C ASP A 176 -17.27 15.19 1.13
N TYR A 177 -16.13 14.57 1.43
CA TYR A 177 -14.94 15.29 1.89
C TYR A 177 -14.38 16.27 0.84
N TRP A 178 -14.25 15.85 -0.39
CA TRP A 178 -13.66 16.72 -1.44
C TRP A 178 -14.61 17.77 -1.99
N GLN A 179 -15.91 17.56 -1.92
CA GLN A 179 -16.91 18.59 -2.18
C GLN A 179 -17.04 19.61 -1.02
N GLY A 180 -16.50 19.27 0.16
CA GLY A 180 -16.59 20.14 1.34
C GLY A 180 -17.89 20.00 2.14
N THR A 181 -18.69 18.97 1.85
CA THR A 181 -19.91 18.64 2.61
C THR A 181 -19.58 17.88 3.90
N SER A 182 -18.41 17.22 3.96
CA SER A 182 -17.83 16.66 5.19
C SER A 182 -16.49 17.35 5.49
N ALA A 183 -16.30 17.76 6.75
CA ALA A 183 -15.02 18.31 7.21
C ALA A 183 -13.99 17.23 7.56
N GLN A 184 -14.41 15.96 7.70
CA GLN A 184 -13.56 14.86 8.13
C GLN A 184 -13.07 14.05 6.93
N MET A 185 -11.76 13.99 6.77
CA MET A 185 -11.14 13.08 5.79
C MET A 185 -11.33 11.62 6.26
N PRO A 186 -11.74 10.71 5.37
CA PRO A 186 -11.80 9.29 5.71
C PRO A 186 -10.42 8.78 6.14
N ALA A 187 -10.34 8.21 7.35
CA ALA A 187 -9.10 7.73 7.92
C ALA A 187 -8.90 6.23 7.64
N LEU A 188 -7.64 5.82 7.49
CA LEU A 188 -7.27 4.42 7.49
C LEU A 188 -7.02 3.94 8.93
N PRO A 189 -7.31 2.67 9.25
CA PRO A 189 -6.92 2.08 10.53
C PRO A 189 -5.40 2.21 10.73
N VAL A 190 -4.99 2.64 11.92
CA VAL A 190 -3.57 2.75 12.28
C VAL A 190 -3.10 1.40 12.81
N PRO A 191 -2.10 0.74 12.18
CA PRO A 191 -1.61 -0.54 12.64
C PRO A 191 -0.82 -0.38 13.94
N THR A 192 -0.92 -1.38 14.83
CA THR A 192 -0.31 -1.36 16.17
C THR A 192 0.87 -2.32 16.33
N SER A 193 1.06 -3.26 15.41
CA SER A 193 2.12 -4.26 15.45
C SER A 193 2.67 -4.55 14.06
N ILE A 194 4.00 -4.63 13.94
CA ILE A 194 4.69 -5.01 12.69
C ILE A 194 4.31 -6.45 12.30
N ARG A 195 4.21 -7.35 13.28
CA ARG A 195 3.80 -8.75 13.07
C ARG A 195 2.37 -8.83 12.53
N ALA A 196 1.43 -8.06 13.10
CA ALA A 196 0.05 -8.02 12.64
C ALA A 196 -0.06 -7.51 11.20
N VAL A 197 0.71 -6.49 10.82
CA VAL A 197 0.76 -5.99 9.43
C VAL A 197 1.32 -7.04 8.46
N PHE A 198 2.36 -7.79 8.88
CA PHE A 198 2.89 -8.89 8.07
C PHE A 198 1.84 -9.99 7.86
N LEU A 199 1.13 -10.39 8.94
CA LEU A 199 0.04 -11.37 8.88
C LEU A 199 -1.11 -10.91 7.99
N ALA A 200 -1.53 -9.64 8.10
CA ALA A 200 -2.56 -9.05 7.23
C ALA A 200 -2.17 -9.15 5.75
N ARG A 201 -0.93 -8.76 5.40
CA ARG A 201 -0.42 -8.87 4.04
C ARG A 201 -0.37 -10.32 3.54
N LEU A 202 0.02 -11.26 4.39
CA LEU A 202 0.01 -12.68 4.05
C LEU A 202 -1.43 -13.16 3.79
N ALA A 203 -2.37 -12.82 4.67
CA ALA A 203 -3.79 -13.17 4.52
C ALA A 203 -4.39 -12.57 3.24
N GLU A 204 -4.11 -11.30 2.93
CA GLU A 204 -4.52 -10.65 1.68
C GLU A 204 -3.93 -11.34 0.45
N THR A 205 -2.66 -11.78 0.53
CA THR A 205 -2.01 -12.53 -0.56
C THR A 205 -2.70 -13.86 -0.82
N LEU A 206 -3.04 -14.60 0.24
CA LEU A 206 -3.77 -15.86 0.13
C LEU A 206 -5.16 -15.64 -0.46
N ALA A 207 -5.89 -14.64 0.03
CA ALA A 207 -7.20 -14.27 -0.50
C ALA A 207 -7.15 -13.84 -1.97
N ALA A 208 -6.09 -13.14 -2.40
CA ALA A 208 -5.89 -12.77 -3.80
C ALA A 208 -5.62 -13.98 -4.70
N VAL A 209 -4.89 -15.01 -4.21
CA VAL A 209 -4.69 -16.27 -4.95
C VAL A 209 -6.03 -17.03 -5.09
N ASP A 210 -6.82 -17.08 -4.02
CA ASP A 210 -8.15 -17.73 -4.05
C ASP A 210 -9.11 -16.98 -4.98
N ALA A 211 -9.10 -15.66 -4.97
CA ALA A 211 -9.89 -14.81 -5.87
C ALA A 211 -9.50 -15.01 -7.33
N LEU A 212 -8.20 -15.08 -7.63
CA LEU A 212 -7.69 -15.39 -8.97
C LEU A 212 -8.14 -16.78 -9.42
N ALA A 213 -8.06 -17.79 -8.54
CA ALA A 213 -8.47 -19.16 -8.81
C ALA A 213 -9.99 -19.27 -9.08
N GLY A 214 -10.79 -18.53 -8.33
CA GLY A 214 -12.25 -18.50 -8.47
C GLY A 214 -12.76 -17.58 -9.57
N GLY A 215 -11.90 -16.83 -10.26
CA GLY A 215 -12.31 -15.82 -11.24
C GLY A 215 -13.14 -14.69 -10.61
N ALA A 216 -12.88 -14.36 -9.34
CA ALA A 216 -13.63 -13.35 -8.62
C ALA A 216 -13.38 -11.95 -9.21
N PRO A 217 -14.42 -11.09 -9.31
CA PRO A 217 -14.25 -9.72 -9.76
C PRO A 217 -13.35 -8.94 -8.80
N PHE A 218 -12.47 -8.11 -9.36
CA PHE A 218 -11.63 -7.23 -8.55
C PHE A 218 -12.46 -6.09 -7.94
N PRO A 219 -12.27 -5.72 -6.66
CA PRO A 219 -13.06 -4.68 -6.01
C PRO A 219 -12.80 -3.30 -6.62
N VAL A 220 -13.86 -2.70 -7.16
CA VAL A 220 -13.88 -1.32 -7.67
C VAL A 220 -15.19 -0.68 -7.25
N ALA A 221 -15.14 0.55 -6.77
CA ALA A 221 -16.32 1.32 -6.40
C ALA A 221 -16.17 2.77 -6.84
N SER A 222 -17.28 3.43 -7.13
CA SER A 222 -17.30 4.83 -7.50
C SER A 222 -18.53 5.55 -6.95
N ALA A 223 -18.40 6.87 -6.79
CA ALA A 223 -19.50 7.79 -6.48
C ALA A 223 -19.31 9.05 -7.31
N GLY A 224 -20.40 9.69 -7.73
CA GLY A 224 -20.34 10.93 -8.51
C GLY A 224 -21.58 11.76 -8.37
N GLU A 225 -21.40 13.09 -8.31
CA GLU A 225 -22.43 14.09 -8.22
C GLU A 225 -21.89 15.46 -8.69
N ASP A 226 -22.68 16.24 -9.38
CA ASP A 226 -22.38 17.62 -9.80
C ASP A 226 -21.02 17.80 -10.50
N GLY A 227 -20.67 16.89 -11.40
CA GLY A 227 -19.40 16.90 -12.12
C GLY A 227 -18.20 16.42 -11.30
N TRP A 228 -18.37 16.09 -10.03
CA TRP A 228 -17.39 15.37 -9.24
C TRP A 228 -17.54 13.86 -9.40
N GLY A 229 -16.41 13.17 -9.39
CA GLY A 229 -16.38 11.72 -9.37
C GLY A 229 -15.23 11.22 -8.53
N VAL A 230 -15.51 10.20 -7.75
CA VAL A 230 -14.52 9.46 -6.96
C VAL A 230 -14.52 8.01 -7.41
N GLY A 231 -13.35 7.47 -7.69
CA GLY A 231 -13.13 6.06 -8.01
C GLY A 231 -12.14 5.44 -7.03
N GLN A 232 -12.49 4.27 -6.56
CA GLN A 232 -11.66 3.51 -5.62
C GLN A 232 -11.43 2.09 -6.08
N THR A 233 -10.24 1.59 -5.79
CA THR A 233 -9.88 0.18 -5.95
C THR A 233 -8.82 -0.22 -4.92
N LEU A 234 -8.45 -1.50 -4.91
CA LEU A 234 -7.38 -2.00 -4.04
C LEU A 234 -6.02 -1.93 -4.73
N THR A 235 -4.99 -1.81 -3.92
CA THR A 235 -3.59 -2.10 -4.25
C THR A 235 -3.03 -3.05 -3.20
N ALA A 236 -1.85 -3.57 -3.40
CA ALA A 236 -1.14 -4.35 -2.38
C ALA A 236 -0.88 -3.58 -1.06
N ARG A 237 -1.12 -2.27 -1.05
CA ARG A 237 -0.93 -1.37 0.11
C ARG A 237 -2.23 -0.94 0.77
N GLY A 238 -3.37 -1.28 0.17
CA GLY A 238 -4.71 -0.88 0.60
C GLY A 238 -5.46 -0.08 -0.45
N VAL A 239 -6.47 0.68 -0.01
CA VAL A 239 -7.38 1.42 -0.88
C VAL A 239 -6.70 2.60 -1.57
N LEU A 240 -6.76 2.62 -2.89
CA LEU A 240 -6.36 3.73 -3.74
C LEU A 240 -7.61 4.52 -4.14
N THR A 241 -7.55 5.84 -3.99
CA THR A 241 -8.65 6.74 -4.30
C THR A 241 -8.22 7.80 -5.30
N HIS A 242 -8.97 7.95 -6.37
CA HIS A 242 -8.88 9.04 -7.32
C HIS A 242 -10.13 9.90 -7.26
N ALA A 243 -9.97 11.22 -7.39
CA ALA A 243 -11.09 12.13 -7.56
C ALA A 243 -10.83 13.10 -8.70
N VAL A 244 -11.88 13.38 -9.43
CA VAL A 244 -11.88 14.36 -10.53
C VAL A 244 -13.09 15.28 -10.39
N HIS A 245 -12.90 16.55 -10.71
CA HIS A 245 -13.99 17.49 -10.92
C HIS A 245 -13.95 17.96 -12.38
N VAL A 246 -15.01 17.71 -13.09
CA VAL A 246 -15.18 18.09 -14.52
C VAL A 246 -16.15 19.26 -14.61
N VAL A 247 -15.69 20.34 -15.21
CA VAL A 247 -16.49 21.55 -15.47
C VAL A 247 -16.36 21.90 -16.95
N GLU A 248 -17.46 22.12 -17.64
CA GLU A 248 -17.49 22.43 -19.07
C GLU A 248 -16.67 21.43 -19.92
N GLY A 249 -16.73 20.14 -19.58
CA GLY A 249 -16.04 19.06 -20.29
C GLY A 249 -14.52 19.00 -20.03
N LYS A 250 -13.98 19.78 -19.11
CA LYS A 250 -12.56 19.81 -18.76
C LYS A 250 -12.33 19.51 -17.29
N VAL A 251 -11.17 18.95 -16.99
CA VAL A 251 -10.74 18.69 -15.60
C VAL A 251 -10.44 20.02 -14.90
N ALA A 252 -11.26 20.39 -13.94
CA ALA A 252 -11.08 21.55 -13.07
C ALA A 252 -10.26 21.21 -11.81
N ASN A 253 -10.36 19.97 -11.31
CA ASN A 253 -9.59 19.48 -10.17
C ASN A 253 -9.28 17.98 -10.33
N TYR A 254 -8.11 17.56 -9.88
CA TYR A 254 -7.72 16.14 -9.83
C TYR A 254 -6.89 15.83 -8.60
N ARG A 255 -7.28 14.79 -7.88
CA ARG A 255 -6.62 14.35 -6.64
C ARG A 255 -6.41 12.86 -6.62
N VAL A 256 -5.35 12.45 -5.96
CA VAL A 256 -5.03 11.04 -5.70
C VAL A 256 -4.71 10.92 -4.21
N GLN A 257 -5.30 9.93 -3.58
CA GLN A 257 -4.99 9.53 -2.21
C GLN A 257 -4.61 8.06 -2.20
N ALA A 258 -3.34 7.79 -1.96
CA ALA A 258 -2.81 6.45 -1.80
C ALA A 258 -2.61 6.12 -0.32
N PRO A 259 -2.54 4.84 0.07
CA PRO A 259 -2.24 4.43 1.46
C PRO A 259 -0.97 5.08 2.03
N THR A 260 0.07 5.23 1.20
CA THR A 260 1.31 5.93 1.57
C THR A 260 1.06 7.37 2.05
N ASP A 261 0.13 8.09 1.41
CA ASP A 261 -0.18 9.48 1.79
C ASP A 261 -0.84 9.54 3.17
N SER A 262 -1.63 8.53 3.52
CA SER A 262 -2.29 8.43 4.82
C SER A 262 -1.32 7.97 5.92
N PHE A 263 -0.54 6.90 5.70
CA PHE A 263 0.36 6.36 6.72
C PHE A 263 1.57 7.25 7.00
N PHE A 264 1.97 8.08 6.06
CA PHE A 264 3.12 8.97 6.17
C PHE A 264 2.73 10.46 6.12
N ALA A 265 1.45 10.77 6.40
CA ALA A 265 1.00 12.16 6.62
C ALA A 265 1.72 12.81 7.81
N ASP A 266 1.95 12.03 8.84
CA ASP A 266 2.67 12.38 10.06
C ASP A 266 3.38 11.15 10.66
N ALA A 267 3.82 11.23 11.92
CA ALA A 267 4.51 10.14 12.61
C ALA A 267 3.58 9.12 13.28
N THR A 268 2.27 9.28 13.23
CA THR A 268 1.30 8.49 14.02
C THR A 268 1.42 6.99 13.76
N ALA A 269 1.42 6.55 12.50
CA ALA A 269 1.52 5.14 12.16
C ALA A 269 2.85 4.51 12.59
N LEU A 270 3.97 5.19 12.37
CA LEU A 270 5.29 4.73 12.82
C LEU A 270 5.39 4.71 14.35
N SER A 271 4.88 5.72 15.04
CA SER A 271 4.88 5.78 16.50
C SER A 271 4.03 4.66 17.11
N SER A 272 2.91 4.30 16.48
CA SER A 272 2.07 3.19 16.90
C SER A 272 2.80 1.85 16.77
N LEU A 273 3.52 1.61 15.66
CA LEU A 273 4.29 0.37 15.44
C LEU A 273 5.52 0.25 16.34
N LEU A 274 6.12 1.36 16.76
CA LEU A 274 7.43 1.40 17.43
C LEU A 274 7.34 1.71 18.93
N GLY A 275 6.21 2.26 19.41
CA GLY A 275 6.08 2.81 20.75
C GLY A 275 6.36 1.81 21.89
N ASN A 276 6.00 0.55 21.69
CA ASN A 276 6.20 -0.52 22.68
C ASN A 276 7.51 -1.28 22.48
N LEU A 277 8.29 -1.00 21.42
CA LEU A 277 9.54 -1.72 21.15
C LEU A 277 10.70 -1.13 21.94
N ARG A 278 11.59 -2.03 22.41
CA ARG A 278 12.83 -1.66 23.08
C ARG A 278 14.01 -2.27 22.34
N PHE A 279 15.08 -1.50 22.18
CA PHE A 279 16.25 -1.86 21.40
C PHE A 279 17.50 -1.87 22.27
N ALA A 280 18.32 -2.92 22.17
CA ALA A 280 19.55 -3.03 22.95
C ALA A 280 20.66 -2.11 22.40
N SER A 281 20.58 -1.67 21.14
CA SER A 281 21.60 -0.83 20.51
C SER A 281 20.97 0.08 19.43
N LEU A 282 21.73 1.12 19.03
CA LEU A 282 21.38 1.99 17.91
C LEU A 282 21.16 1.22 16.62
N ASP A 283 21.93 0.17 16.32
CA ASP A 283 21.76 -0.64 15.12
C ASP A 283 20.46 -1.45 15.14
N GLN A 284 20.06 -1.97 16.30
CA GLN A 284 18.75 -2.60 16.45
C GLN A 284 17.61 -1.59 16.29
N ALA A 285 17.76 -0.37 16.81
CA ALA A 285 16.80 0.72 16.62
C ALA A 285 16.63 1.10 15.14
N ARG A 286 17.74 1.19 14.40
CA ARG A 286 17.73 1.41 12.94
C ARG A 286 17.01 0.26 12.20
N GLN A 287 17.28 -0.99 12.56
CA GLN A 287 16.58 -2.14 11.98
C GLN A 287 15.08 -2.11 12.31
N GLY A 288 14.72 -1.77 13.55
CA GLY A 288 13.32 -1.62 13.97
C GLY A 288 12.59 -0.57 13.15
N LEU A 289 13.19 0.62 12.98
CA LEU A 289 12.62 1.68 12.14
C LEU A 289 12.44 1.22 10.68
N ASN A 290 13.45 0.56 10.10
CA ASN A 290 13.37 0.07 8.72
C ASN A 290 12.27 -1.00 8.56
N ARG A 291 12.08 -1.89 9.55
CA ARG A 291 10.99 -2.88 9.55
C ARG A 291 9.62 -2.22 9.66
N ALA A 292 9.47 -1.18 10.48
CA ALA A 292 8.22 -0.41 10.57
C ALA A 292 7.89 0.31 9.25
N ILE A 293 8.89 0.91 8.59
CA ILE A 293 8.72 1.51 7.26
C ILE A 293 8.35 0.44 6.22
N LEU A 294 9.02 -0.72 6.25
CA LEU A 294 8.70 -1.84 5.36
C LEU A 294 7.28 -2.38 5.59
N ALA A 295 6.81 -2.42 6.84
CA ALA A 295 5.44 -2.82 7.17
C ALA A 295 4.41 -1.87 6.54
N LEU A 296 4.63 -0.55 6.62
CA LEU A 296 3.76 0.46 6.01
C LEU A 296 3.94 0.58 4.49
N ASP A 297 4.99 -0.01 3.93
CA ASP A 297 5.26 -0.20 2.51
C ASP A 297 5.07 1.05 1.64
N PRO A 298 5.88 2.10 1.77
CA PRO A 298 5.76 3.29 0.94
C PRO A 298 6.02 2.98 -0.53
N CYS A 299 5.18 3.53 -1.42
CA CYS A 299 5.28 3.35 -2.88
C CYS A 299 6.31 4.29 -3.55
N LEU A 300 7.28 4.80 -2.80
CA LEU A 300 8.33 5.72 -3.28
C LEU A 300 9.64 5.49 -2.51
N PRO A 301 10.78 5.96 -3.04
CA PRO A 301 12.07 5.88 -2.35
C PRO A 301 12.00 6.54 -0.97
N HIS A 302 12.71 5.96 0.00
CA HIS A 302 12.77 6.52 1.34
C HIS A 302 14.19 6.55 1.90
N VAL A 303 14.41 7.46 2.85
CA VAL A 303 15.61 7.57 3.67
C VAL A 303 15.19 7.52 5.14
N ALA A 304 15.80 6.64 5.92
CA ALA A 304 15.60 6.54 7.36
C ALA A 304 16.90 6.89 8.09
N GLU A 305 16.82 7.78 9.09
CA GLU A 305 17.94 8.22 9.88
C GLU A 305 17.59 8.07 11.37
N VAL A 306 18.46 7.38 12.13
CA VAL A 306 18.36 7.29 13.58
C VAL A 306 19.66 7.85 14.17
N VAL A 307 19.52 8.88 14.98
CA VAL A 307 20.62 9.55 15.66
C VAL A 307 20.62 9.14 17.13
N ASP A 308 21.80 8.89 17.68
CA ASP A 308 22.00 8.68 19.11
C ASP A 308 21.92 10.01 19.84
N ALA A 309 21.14 10.09 20.94
CA ALA A 309 20.84 11.35 21.64
C ALA A 309 21.49 11.41 23.03
#